data_103a690d8876b4cc4c2ebbc84cf6daa6
#
_entry.id   103a690d8876b4cc4c2ebbc84cf6daa6
#
_cell.length_a   1.000
_cell.length_b   1.000
_cell.length_c   1.000
_cell.angle_alpha   90.00
_cell.angle_beta   90.00
_cell.angle_gamma   90.00
#
_symmetry.space_group_name_H-M   'P 1'
#
loop_
_entity.id
_entity.type
_entity.pdbx_description
1 polymer ?
#
loop_
_entity_poly.entity_id
_entity_poly.type
_entity_poly.pdbx_seq_one_letter_code
_entity_poly.pdbx_strand_id
1 'polypeptide(L)'
;MILLLLTACGYIGVDDPGAYWDKGVTDPMLVGHWRQERADGIREEHPTEFTIAVEGGEYVISGAKTNDPPILGRTLKAGNYTFFMLDPRLGSEGRTSVLYRYTVRSNVLQLYELDPRDLGDWLLQHYPAQTNLRLGSIPAGTIKTLDDAVVTILSEIPDEERYWSRTDGELQRYRRVQR
;
A
#
# COMPACT_ATOMS: atom_id res chain seq x y z
N MET A 1 -14.87 -8.20 -7.70
CA MET A 1 -14.23 -6.92 -8.07
C MET A 1 -13.27 -6.56 -6.94
N ILE A 2 -12.00 -6.95 -7.08
CA ILE A 2 -10.90 -6.61 -6.13
C ILE A 2 -10.66 -5.07 -6.11
N LEU A 3 -11.43 -4.32 -6.90
CA LEU A 3 -11.36 -2.87 -7.05
C LEU A 3 -11.64 -2.10 -5.74
N LEU A 4 -12.08 -2.76 -4.68
CA LEU A 4 -12.39 -2.11 -3.40
C LEU A 4 -11.15 -1.67 -2.60
N LEU A 5 -9.96 -2.14 -2.95
CA LEU A 5 -8.72 -1.62 -2.36
C LEU A 5 -8.33 -0.24 -2.94
N LEU A 6 -8.98 0.21 -4.03
CA LEU A 6 -8.62 1.42 -4.77
C LEU A 6 -9.62 2.57 -4.63
N THR A 7 -10.69 2.42 -3.85
CA THR A 7 -11.73 3.47 -3.73
C THR A 7 -11.41 4.53 -2.68
N ALA A 8 -10.23 4.51 -2.11
CA ALA A 8 -9.83 5.49 -1.13
C ALA A 8 -9.27 6.76 -1.77
N CYS A 9 -9.74 7.88 -1.29
CA CYS A 9 -9.39 9.22 -1.78
C CYS A 9 -7.98 9.70 -1.40
N GLY A 10 -6.97 8.83 -1.36
CA GLY A 10 -5.66 9.27 -0.89
C GLY A 10 -4.52 8.25 -1.05
N TYR A 11 -4.34 7.68 -2.24
CA TYR A 11 -3.19 6.81 -2.47
C TYR A 11 -2.03 7.54 -3.12
N ILE A 12 -0.81 7.08 -2.86
CA ILE A 12 0.37 7.47 -3.65
C ILE A 12 0.64 6.37 -4.67
N GLY A 13 0.52 6.76 -5.93
CA GLY A 13 0.90 5.93 -7.06
C GLY A 13 2.40 6.01 -7.32
N VAL A 14 2.98 4.95 -7.89
CA VAL A 14 4.36 4.90 -8.37
C VAL A 14 4.31 4.57 -9.84
N ASP A 15 4.68 5.54 -10.70
CA ASP A 15 4.65 5.35 -12.15
C ASP A 15 5.75 4.40 -12.62
N ASP A 16 6.92 4.51 -12.03
CA ASP A 16 8.06 3.65 -12.33
C ASP A 16 8.71 3.16 -11.02
N PRO A 17 8.44 1.91 -10.61
CA PRO A 17 9.09 1.32 -9.45
C PRO A 17 10.57 0.98 -9.70
N GLY A 18 11.03 0.98 -10.96
CA GLY A 18 12.42 0.80 -11.34
C GLY A 18 13.06 -0.45 -10.73
N ALA A 19 14.33 -0.32 -10.39
CA ALA A 19 15.10 -1.39 -9.76
C ALA A 19 14.58 -1.83 -8.39
N TYR A 20 13.69 -1.05 -7.75
CA TYR A 20 13.12 -1.41 -6.46
C TYR A 20 12.06 -2.50 -6.57
N TRP A 21 11.43 -2.67 -7.73
CA TRP A 21 10.60 -3.85 -7.96
C TRP A 21 11.42 -5.13 -7.86
N ASP A 22 12.57 -5.17 -8.54
CA ASP A 22 13.44 -6.36 -8.57
C ASP A 22 14.15 -6.61 -7.22
N LYS A 23 14.46 -5.55 -6.48
CA LYS A 23 15.06 -5.63 -5.14
C LYS A 23 14.04 -5.96 -4.04
N GLY A 24 12.75 -5.91 -4.36
CA GLY A 24 11.68 -6.20 -3.41
C GLY A 24 11.82 -7.61 -2.85
N VAL A 25 11.53 -7.74 -1.56
CA VAL A 25 11.60 -9.02 -0.83
C VAL A 25 10.20 -9.48 -0.46
N THR A 26 10.07 -10.73 -0.07
CA THR A 26 8.83 -11.24 0.48
C THR A 26 8.93 -11.32 2.00
N ASP A 27 7.93 -10.79 2.70
CA ASP A 27 7.77 -10.92 4.15
C ASP A 27 6.82 -12.09 4.42
N PRO A 28 7.28 -13.18 5.03
CA PRO A 28 6.43 -14.35 5.31
C PRO A 28 5.25 -14.01 6.23
N MET A 29 5.32 -12.91 6.97
CA MET A 29 4.21 -12.45 7.80
C MET A 29 2.98 -12.01 7.00
N LEU A 30 3.14 -11.67 5.72
CA LEU A 30 2.02 -11.33 4.84
C LEU A 30 1.31 -12.57 4.28
N VAL A 31 1.98 -13.70 4.18
CA VAL A 31 1.43 -14.92 3.58
C VAL A 31 0.29 -15.46 4.42
N GLY A 32 -0.87 -15.68 3.78
CA GLY A 32 -2.03 -16.24 4.47
C GLY A 32 -3.37 -15.84 3.84
N HIS A 33 -4.44 -16.29 4.47
CA HIS A 33 -5.80 -15.90 4.14
C HIS A 33 -6.27 -14.81 5.08
N TRP A 34 -6.74 -13.70 4.53
CA TRP A 34 -7.08 -12.49 5.26
C TRP A 34 -8.54 -12.13 5.05
N ARG A 35 -9.20 -11.70 6.12
CA ARG A 35 -10.59 -11.21 6.12
C ARG A 35 -10.61 -9.81 6.71
N GLN A 36 -11.30 -8.90 6.05
CA GLN A 36 -11.51 -7.55 6.55
C GLN A 36 -12.20 -7.56 7.92
N GLU A 37 -11.73 -6.71 8.80
CA GLU A 37 -12.25 -6.54 10.16
C GLU A 37 -12.44 -5.04 10.42
N ARG A 38 -13.60 -4.65 10.84
CA ARG A 38 -13.85 -3.27 11.24
C ARG A 38 -13.19 -2.98 12.60
N ALA A 39 -12.75 -1.74 12.78
CA ALA A 39 -12.11 -1.30 14.02
C ALA A 39 -13.09 -1.32 15.22
N ASP A 40 -14.37 -1.12 14.97
CA ASP A 40 -15.46 -1.15 15.96
C ASP A 40 -15.92 -2.56 16.35
N GLY A 41 -15.37 -3.60 15.73
CA GLY A 41 -15.74 -4.99 15.97
C GLY A 41 -17.09 -5.42 15.37
N ILE A 42 -17.77 -4.53 14.65
CA ILE A 42 -18.99 -4.87 13.93
C ILE A 42 -18.66 -5.81 12.77
N ARG A 43 -19.33 -6.93 12.68
CA ARG A 43 -19.18 -7.87 11.55
C ARG A 43 -19.78 -7.24 10.29
N GLU A 44 -18.99 -7.14 9.25
CA GLU A 44 -19.52 -6.83 7.93
C GLU A 44 -20.35 -8.02 7.41
N GLU A 45 -21.46 -7.71 6.75
CA GLU A 45 -22.31 -8.71 6.11
C GLU A 45 -21.58 -9.44 4.96
N HIS A 46 -20.69 -8.70 4.27
CA HIS A 46 -19.86 -9.19 3.16
C HIS A 46 -18.42 -8.70 3.27
N PRO A 47 -17.62 -9.24 4.21
CA PRO A 47 -16.25 -8.78 4.41
C PRO A 47 -15.39 -9.09 3.18
N THR A 48 -14.50 -8.20 2.85
CA THR A 48 -13.47 -8.45 1.82
C THR A 48 -12.54 -9.55 2.32
N GLU A 49 -12.37 -10.58 1.51
CA GLU A 49 -11.44 -11.68 1.77
C GLU A 49 -10.45 -11.82 0.63
N PHE A 50 -9.19 -12.10 0.96
CA PHE A 50 -8.16 -12.38 -0.02
C PHE A 50 -7.09 -13.31 0.55
N THR A 51 -6.36 -13.96 -0.35
CA THR A 51 -5.21 -14.79 -0.01
C THR A 51 -3.95 -14.16 -0.57
N ILE A 52 -2.90 -14.10 0.22
CA ILE A 52 -1.54 -13.76 -0.20
C ILE A 52 -0.71 -15.04 -0.19
N ALA A 53 -0.21 -15.43 -1.35
CA ALA A 53 0.77 -16.51 -1.52
C ALA A 53 2.08 -15.95 -2.08
N VAL A 54 3.14 -16.73 -2.10
CA VAL A 54 4.41 -16.40 -2.76
C VAL A 54 4.65 -17.39 -3.90
N GLU A 55 4.82 -16.85 -5.09
CA GLU A 55 5.14 -17.62 -6.30
C GLU A 55 6.26 -16.90 -7.06
N GLY A 56 7.33 -17.62 -7.42
CA GLY A 56 8.44 -17.01 -8.18
C GLY A 56 9.15 -15.84 -7.49
N GLY A 57 9.03 -15.70 -6.16
CA GLY A 57 9.60 -14.57 -5.40
C GLY A 57 8.73 -13.34 -5.36
N GLU A 58 7.50 -13.38 -5.86
CA GLU A 58 6.50 -12.32 -5.81
C GLU A 58 5.31 -12.74 -4.97
N TYR A 59 4.59 -11.79 -4.42
CA TYR A 59 3.27 -12.08 -3.86
C TYR A 59 2.26 -12.24 -4.99
N VAL A 60 1.42 -13.23 -4.82
CA VAL A 60 0.23 -13.46 -5.63
C VAL A 60 -0.98 -13.26 -4.73
N ILE A 61 -1.76 -12.22 -4.99
CA ILE A 61 -2.91 -11.84 -4.19
C ILE A 61 -4.17 -12.22 -4.96
N SER A 62 -4.97 -13.10 -4.41
CA SER A 62 -6.20 -13.58 -5.03
C SER A 62 -7.40 -13.32 -4.13
N GLY A 63 -8.47 -12.76 -4.67
CA GLY A 63 -9.73 -12.60 -3.95
C GLY A 63 -10.44 -13.95 -3.74
N ALA A 64 -11.17 -14.08 -2.63
CA ALA A 64 -11.84 -15.34 -2.28
C ALA A 64 -12.96 -15.75 -3.24
N LYS A 65 -13.52 -14.82 -4.01
CA LYS A 65 -14.75 -15.03 -4.81
C LYS A 65 -14.68 -14.52 -6.24
N THR A 66 -13.53 -14.12 -6.74
CA THR A 66 -13.45 -13.48 -8.07
C THR A 66 -12.63 -14.34 -9.03
N ASN A 67 -13.09 -14.36 -10.30
CA ASN A 67 -12.30 -14.86 -11.42
C ASN A 67 -11.33 -13.79 -11.96
N ASP A 68 -11.13 -12.70 -11.22
CA ASP A 68 -10.20 -11.66 -11.61
C ASP A 68 -8.77 -12.20 -11.58
N PRO A 69 -7.90 -11.76 -12.47
CA PRO A 69 -6.51 -12.17 -12.44
C PRO A 69 -5.87 -11.76 -11.10
N PRO A 70 -4.95 -12.56 -10.58
CA PRO A 70 -4.28 -12.24 -9.33
C PRO A 70 -3.48 -10.95 -9.47
N ILE A 71 -3.43 -10.21 -8.35
CA ILE A 71 -2.59 -9.03 -8.21
C ILE A 71 -1.20 -9.48 -7.79
N LEU A 72 -0.17 -9.00 -8.46
CA LEU A 72 1.20 -9.23 -8.02
C LEU A 72 1.67 -8.12 -7.09
N GLY A 73 2.58 -8.45 -6.19
CA GLY A 73 3.11 -7.47 -5.26
C GLY A 73 4.50 -7.80 -4.76
N ARG A 74 5.14 -6.79 -4.18
CA ARG A 74 6.44 -6.89 -3.50
C ARG A 74 6.46 -6.02 -2.28
N THR A 75 7.41 -6.24 -1.38
CA THR A 75 7.66 -5.33 -0.27
C THR A 75 8.89 -4.49 -0.52
N LEU A 76 8.81 -3.23 -0.11
CA LEU A 76 9.90 -2.27 -0.07
C LEU A 76 10.18 -1.93 1.39
N LYS A 77 11.44 -1.96 1.81
CA LYS A 77 11.86 -1.47 3.12
C LYS A 77 12.48 -0.08 2.97
N ALA A 78 11.95 0.88 3.73
CA ALA A 78 12.49 2.23 3.83
C ALA A 78 12.63 2.61 5.31
N GLY A 79 13.85 2.60 5.83
CA GLY A 79 14.12 2.84 7.25
C GLY A 79 13.38 1.86 8.15
N ASN A 80 12.55 2.40 9.03
CA ASN A 80 11.73 1.62 9.98
C ASN A 80 10.39 1.17 9.38
N TYR A 81 10.06 1.61 8.16
CA TYR A 81 8.80 1.29 7.51
C TYR A 81 8.95 0.16 6.51
N THR A 82 7.90 -0.59 6.34
CA THR A 82 7.77 -1.58 5.28
C THR A 82 6.53 -1.24 4.46
N PHE A 83 6.72 -1.16 3.16
CA PHE A 83 5.67 -0.84 2.22
C PHE A 83 5.32 -2.06 1.38
N PHE A 84 4.05 -2.17 1.06
CA PHE A 84 3.52 -3.15 0.13
C PHE A 84 3.26 -2.45 -1.20
N MET A 85 3.98 -2.84 -2.22
CA MET A 85 3.93 -2.30 -3.56
C MET A 85 3.14 -3.28 -4.45
N LEU A 86 2.05 -2.83 -5.03
CA LEU A 86 1.20 -3.61 -5.91
C LEU A 86 1.56 -3.39 -7.38
N ASP A 87 1.39 -4.43 -8.20
CA ASP A 87 1.76 -4.44 -9.62
C ASP A 87 1.06 -3.33 -10.42
N PRO A 88 1.82 -2.52 -11.17
CA PRO A 88 1.29 -1.46 -12.02
C PRO A 88 0.34 -1.95 -13.12
N ARG A 89 0.32 -3.26 -13.45
CA ARG A 89 -0.56 -3.82 -14.48
C ARG A 89 -2.03 -3.81 -14.13
N LEU A 90 -2.39 -3.46 -12.89
CA LEU A 90 -3.77 -3.47 -12.41
C LEU A 90 -4.60 -2.26 -12.79
N GLY A 91 -3.99 -1.15 -13.16
CA GLY A 91 -4.71 0.03 -13.62
C GLY A 91 -5.08 -0.07 -15.09
N SER A 92 -6.36 0.00 -15.43
CA SER A 92 -6.86 -0.04 -16.81
C SER A 92 -6.43 1.17 -17.66
N GLU A 93 -5.87 2.22 -17.06
CA GLU A 93 -5.52 3.48 -17.76
C GLU A 93 -4.11 4.01 -17.45
N GLY A 94 -3.33 3.36 -16.61
CA GLY A 94 -1.98 3.80 -16.29
C GLY A 94 -1.21 2.72 -15.52
N ARG A 95 0.07 2.61 -15.79
CA ARG A 95 0.96 1.64 -15.16
C ARG A 95 1.44 2.13 -13.79
N THR A 96 0.51 2.52 -12.91
CA THR A 96 0.84 3.10 -11.61
C THR A 96 0.72 2.04 -10.54
N SER A 97 1.82 1.66 -9.91
CA SER A 97 1.82 0.84 -8.71
C SER A 97 1.25 1.63 -7.55
N VAL A 98 0.59 0.95 -6.62
CA VAL A 98 0.10 1.57 -5.38
C VAL A 98 1.01 1.16 -4.23
N LEU A 99 1.35 2.13 -3.39
CA LEU A 99 2.24 1.94 -2.25
C LEU A 99 1.46 2.08 -0.94
N TYR A 100 1.40 0.99 -0.16
CA TYR A 100 0.82 0.97 1.18
C TYR A 100 1.91 0.71 2.22
N ARG A 101 1.99 1.53 3.26
CA ARG A 101 2.69 1.09 4.46
C ARG A 101 1.87 -0.02 5.11
N TYR A 102 2.51 -1.04 5.68
CA TYR A 102 1.78 -2.05 6.41
C TYR A 102 2.47 -2.44 7.73
N THR A 103 1.68 -3.02 8.61
CA THR A 103 2.15 -3.73 9.78
C THR A 103 1.40 -5.05 9.93
N VAL A 104 2.10 -6.08 10.41
CA VAL A 104 1.47 -7.35 10.79
C VAL A 104 1.79 -7.61 12.26
N ARG A 105 0.77 -7.63 13.11
CA ARG A 105 0.90 -7.93 14.55
C ARG A 105 -0.23 -8.84 14.99
N SER A 106 0.08 -9.91 15.73
CA SER A 106 -0.93 -10.81 16.33
C SER A 106 -1.99 -11.30 15.33
N ASN A 107 -1.56 -11.68 14.11
CA ASN A 107 -2.45 -12.09 13.02
C ASN A 107 -3.39 -11.00 12.49
N VAL A 108 -3.04 -9.74 12.69
CA VAL A 108 -3.74 -8.60 12.13
C VAL A 108 -2.81 -7.88 11.17
N LEU A 109 -3.23 -7.76 9.93
CA LEU A 109 -2.63 -6.93 8.89
C LEU A 109 -3.33 -5.57 8.90
N GLN A 110 -2.57 -4.50 9.03
CA GLN A 110 -3.05 -3.13 8.90
C GLN A 110 -2.35 -2.48 7.71
N LEU A 111 -3.13 -1.87 6.82
CA LEU A 111 -2.64 -1.09 5.69
C LEU A 111 -2.88 0.39 5.97
N TYR A 112 -1.89 1.20 5.63
CA TYR A 112 -1.90 2.65 5.79
C TYR A 112 -1.58 3.29 4.44
N GLU A 113 -2.35 4.28 4.08
CA GLU A 113 -2.09 5.14 2.93
C GLU A 113 -1.34 6.39 3.37
N LEU A 114 -0.52 6.94 2.50
CA LEU A 114 0.08 8.25 2.72
C LEU A 114 -0.97 9.33 2.42
N ASP A 115 -1.22 10.24 3.37
CA ASP A 115 -2.09 11.39 3.10
C ASP A 115 -1.32 12.42 2.25
N PRO A 116 -1.70 12.64 0.99
CA PRO A 116 -0.98 13.53 0.11
C PRO A 116 -1.07 15.01 0.53
N ARG A 117 -2.06 15.40 1.33
CA ARG A 117 -2.23 16.80 1.77
C ARG A 117 -1.21 17.15 2.84
N ASP A 118 -1.22 16.40 3.93
CA ASP A 118 -0.31 16.65 5.05
C ASP A 118 1.15 16.34 4.69
N LEU A 119 1.34 15.33 3.84
CA LEU A 119 2.66 15.01 3.29
C LEU A 119 3.20 16.13 2.38
N GLY A 120 2.33 16.85 1.65
CA GLY A 120 2.72 17.92 0.76
C GLY A 120 3.44 19.05 1.45
N ASP A 121 2.88 19.53 2.54
CA ASP A 121 3.46 20.61 3.33
C ASP A 121 4.78 20.17 3.97
N TRP A 122 4.85 18.95 4.49
CA TRP A 122 6.06 18.40 5.05
C TRP A 122 7.18 18.27 4.02
N LEU A 123 6.87 17.79 2.80
CA LEU A 123 7.84 17.68 1.71
C LEU A 123 8.37 19.03 1.27
N LEU A 124 7.51 20.03 1.09
CA LEU A 124 7.92 21.38 0.72
C LEU A 124 8.87 21.99 1.76
N GLN A 125 8.66 21.68 3.02
CA GLN A 125 9.48 22.17 4.11
C GLN A 125 10.86 21.48 4.19
N HIS A 126 10.91 20.15 4.00
CA HIS A 126 12.11 19.35 4.26
C HIS A 126 12.88 19.01 2.96
N TYR A 127 12.18 18.91 1.84
CA TYR A 127 12.72 18.49 0.55
C TYR A 127 12.26 19.39 -0.61
N PRO A 128 12.48 20.73 -0.54
CA PRO A 128 11.94 21.68 -1.53
C PRO A 128 12.48 21.45 -2.94
N ALA A 129 13.63 20.83 -3.10
CA ALA A 129 14.27 20.58 -4.39
C ALA A 129 13.92 19.22 -5.00
N GLN A 130 13.19 18.34 -4.28
CA GLN A 130 12.83 17.05 -4.84
C GLN A 130 11.78 17.22 -5.94
N THR A 131 11.87 16.43 -7.01
CA THR A 131 10.98 16.50 -8.17
C THR A 131 10.30 15.19 -8.54
N ASN A 132 10.77 14.06 -7.97
CA ASN A 132 10.26 12.73 -8.29
C ASN A 132 8.99 12.35 -7.52
N LEU A 133 8.69 13.06 -6.44
CA LEU A 133 7.46 12.91 -5.69
C LEU A 133 6.58 14.15 -5.93
N ARG A 134 5.48 13.98 -6.64
CA ARG A 134 4.50 15.03 -6.90
C ARG A 134 3.22 14.71 -6.17
N LEU A 135 2.80 15.61 -5.33
CA LEU A 135 1.51 15.57 -4.69
C LEU A 135 0.57 16.46 -5.51
N GLY A 136 -0.27 15.81 -6.30
CA GLY A 136 -1.26 16.50 -7.11
C GLY A 136 -2.40 17.06 -6.26
N SER A 137 -3.18 17.97 -6.84
CA SER A 137 -4.42 18.43 -6.23
C SER A 137 -5.49 17.35 -6.37
N ILE A 138 -5.60 16.52 -5.33
CA ILE A 138 -6.71 15.58 -5.01
C ILE A 138 -7.12 14.63 -6.17
N PRO A 139 -7.14 13.31 -5.91
CA PRO A 139 -6.92 12.61 -4.64
C PRO A 139 -5.61 11.82 -4.55
N ALA A 140 -4.68 11.98 -5.48
CA ALA A 140 -3.52 11.11 -5.55
C ALA A 140 -2.21 11.87 -5.65
N GLY A 141 -1.25 11.51 -4.80
CA GLY A 141 0.16 11.81 -5.04
C GLY A 141 0.76 10.80 -6.03
N THR A 142 1.80 11.20 -6.75
CA THR A 142 2.51 10.31 -7.67
C THR A 142 4.00 10.38 -7.42
N ILE A 143 4.61 9.23 -7.19
CA ILE A 143 6.05 9.03 -7.27
C ILE A 143 6.37 8.72 -8.74
N LYS A 144 7.07 9.63 -9.39
CA LYS A 144 7.40 9.50 -10.81
C LYS A 144 8.38 8.34 -11.05
N THR A 145 9.40 8.28 -10.21
CA THR A 145 10.39 7.20 -10.21
C THR A 145 10.75 6.88 -8.77
N LEU A 146 10.72 5.60 -8.40
CA LEU A 146 11.15 5.14 -7.10
C LEU A 146 12.66 4.94 -7.12
N ASP A 147 13.39 5.93 -6.63
CA ASP A 147 14.85 5.95 -6.52
C ASP A 147 15.32 6.02 -5.05
N ASP A 148 16.64 5.99 -4.84
CA ASP A 148 17.23 6.03 -3.49
C ASP A 148 16.83 7.32 -2.73
N ALA A 149 16.67 8.45 -3.44
CA ALA A 149 16.26 9.70 -2.83
C ALA A 149 14.82 9.63 -2.33
N VAL A 150 13.90 9.07 -3.12
CA VAL A 150 12.51 8.87 -2.72
C VAL A 150 12.42 7.87 -1.56
N VAL A 151 13.20 6.77 -1.60
CA VAL A 151 13.22 5.79 -0.51
C VAL A 151 13.75 6.41 0.79
N THR A 152 14.74 7.31 0.70
CA THR A 152 15.22 8.09 1.85
C THR A 152 14.09 8.95 2.41
N ILE A 153 13.39 9.70 1.56
CA ILE A 153 12.23 10.53 1.97
C ILE A 153 11.17 9.67 2.68
N LEU A 154 10.79 8.54 2.08
CA LEU A 154 9.81 7.63 2.67
C LEU A 154 10.24 7.11 4.05
N SER A 155 11.56 6.95 4.27
CA SER A 155 12.11 6.49 5.55
C SER A 155 12.05 7.54 6.66
N GLU A 156 11.95 8.81 6.29
CA GLU A 156 11.99 9.96 7.19
C GLU A 156 10.62 10.56 7.49
N ILE A 157 9.55 10.10 6.80
CA ILE A 157 8.18 10.55 7.09
C ILE A 157 7.89 10.26 8.58
N PRO A 158 7.47 11.28 9.36
CA PRO A 158 7.16 11.07 10.77
C PRO A 158 6.07 10.02 10.98
N ASP A 159 6.19 9.23 12.08
CA ASP A 159 5.18 8.24 12.47
C ASP A 159 3.98 8.90 13.18
N GLU A 160 3.49 9.99 12.61
CA GLU A 160 2.33 10.72 13.08
C GLU A 160 1.12 10.35 12.25
N GLU A 161 -0.02 10.18 12.91
CA GLU A 161 -1.26 9.73 12.29
C GLU A 161 -1.71 10.59 11.10
N ARG A 162 -1.43 11.89 11.12
CA ARG A 162 -1.79 12.83 10.05
C ARG A 162 -1.14 12.53 8.70
N TYR A 163 0.05 11.90 8.68
CA TYR A 163 0.72 11.54 7.42
C TYR A 163 0.27 10.18 6.87
N TRP A 164 -0.45 9.42 7.68
CA TRP A 164 -0.87 8.07 7.37
C TRP A 164 -2.38 8.00 7.43
N SER A 165 -3.02 8.31 6.32
CA SER A 165 -4.46 8.39 6.29
C SER A 165 -5.10 7.02 6.54
N ARG A 166 -6.20 7.10 7.25
CA ARG A 166 -7.16 6.02 7.35
C ARG A 166 -8.22 6.30 6.31
N THR A 167 -8.41 5.41 5.39
CA THR A 167 -9.45 5.52 4.38
C THR A 167 -10.80 5.74 5.07
N ASP A 168 -11.44 6.89 4.84
CA ASP A 168 -12.75 7.26 5.38
C ASP A 168 -12.92 7.06 6.90
N GLY A 169 -11.83 7.21 7.68
CA GLY A 169 -11.84 7.00 9.12
C GLY A 169 -11.79 5.53 9.55
N GLU A 170 -11.79 4.58 8.63
CA GLU A 170 -11.64 3.17 8.91
C GLU A 170 -10.25 2.69 8.49
N LEU A 171 -9.50 2.15 9.44
CA LEU A 171 -8.27 1.41 9.20
C LEU A 171 -8.58 0.25 8.25
N GLN A 172 -7.84 0.12 7.16
CA GLN A 172 -7.84 -1.12 6.38
C GLN A 172 -7.17 -2.20 7.23
N ARG A 173 -7.99 -2.92 7.95
CA ARG A 173 -7.60 -3.93 8.92
C ARG A 173 -8.12 -5.29 8.50
N TYR A 174 -7.25 -6.26 8.51
CA TYR A 174 -7.56 -7.62 8.11
C TYR A 174 -7.05 -8.60 9.16
N ARG A 175 -7.89 -9.57 9.53
CA ARG A 175 -7.51 -10.65 10.43
C ARG A 175 -7.17 -11.90 9.62
N ARG A 176 -6.10 -12.57 10.02
CA ARG A 176 -5.74 -13.86 9.42
C ARG A 176 -6.78 -14.91 9.82
N VAL A 177 -7.34 -15.57 8.82
CA VAL A 177 -8.24 -16.70 9.02
C VAL A 177 -7.40 -17.95 9.21
N GLN A 178 -7.53 -18.58 10.37
CA GLN A 178 -6.94 -19.90 10.61
C GLN A 178 -7.82 -20.95 9.91
N ARG A 179 -7.21 -21.74 9.06
CA ARG A 179 -7.85 -22.93 8.47
C ARG A 179 -7.76 -24.11 9.40
#